data_c1750ec9e9c1b60e4b6695693eca67bc
#
_entry.id   c1750ec9e9c1b60e4b6695693eca67bc
#
_cell.length_a   1.000
_cell.length_b   1.000
_cell.length_c   1.000
_cell.angle_alpha   90.00
_cell.angle_beta   90.00
_cell.angle_gamma   90.00
#
_symmetry.space_group_name_H-M   'P 1'
#
loop_
_entity.id
_entity.type
_entity.pdbx_description
1 polymer ?
#
loop_
_entity_poly.entity_id
_entity_poly.type
_entity_poly.pdbx_seq_one_letter_code
_entity_poly.pdbx_strand_id
1 'polypeptide(L)'
;MARGVLHHVSLEISDVPRAQYFYDRFLVPMGFRRFVGTDAYLGYTDGAMTLWLLKSPKPRVHRHPPSGDEEVIAEHLAFRLPSSDEVRAREAALSREELYPFFRAEEHPEFRRGYFSASWVDPDGIVLELYAFSEGKARSPRTGRAAARRPTRTSARPRRAARRGRAAR
;
A
#
# COMPACT_ATOMS: atom_id res chain seq x y z
N MET A 1 4.23 23.36 8.30
CA MET A 1 2.78 23.15 8.48
C MET A 1 2.55 21.71 8.90
N ALA A 2 1.73 21.46 9.92
CA ALA A 2 1.34 20.10 10.31
C ALA A 2 0.46 19.50 9.20
N ARG A 3 0.69 18.22 8.86
CA ARG A 3 -0.15 17.47 7.92
C ARG A 3 -1.14 16.64 8.72
N GLY A 4 -2.44 16.73 8.38
CA GLY A 4 -3.41 15.80 8.88
C GLY A 4 -3.17 14.41 8.28
N VAL A 5 -3.39 13.36 9.07
CA VAL A 5 -3.38 11.97 8.61
C VAL A 5 -4.71 11.32 8.96
N LEU A 6 -5.17 10.42 8.09
CA LEU A 6 -6.35 9.62 8.39
C LEU A 6 -5.99 8.60 9.48
N HIS A 7 -6.67 8.69 10.63
CA HIS A 7 -6.41 7.79 11.77
C HIS A 7 -7.33 6.58 11.75
N HIS A 8 -8.62 6.77 11.50
CA HIS A 8 -9.57 5.67 11.44
C HIS A 8 -10.75 5.96 10.52
N VAL A 9 -11.37 4.86 10.08
CA VAL A 9 -12.66 4.83 9.38
C VAL A 9 -13.59 3.93 10.18
N SER A 10 -14.87 4.29 10.27
CA SER A 10 -15.90 3.46 10.88
C SER A 10 -16.99 3.15 9.84
N LEU A 11 -17.32 1.87 9.71
CA LEU A 11 -18.35 1.35 8.81
C LEU A 11 -19.44 0.67 9.63
N GLU A 12 -20.67 0.78 9.19
CA GLU A 12 -21.81 0.04 9.75
C GLU A 12 -21.87 -1.35 9.11
N ILE A 13 -22.08 -2.36 9.94
CA ILE A 13 -22.32 -3.75 9.52
C ILE A 13 -23.61 -4.30 10.13
N SER A 14 -24.25 -5.23 9.46
CA SER A 14 -25.47 -5.89 9.95
C SER A 14 -25.16 -7.08 10.85
N ASP A 15 -24.10 -7.83 10.56
CA ASP A 15 -23.79 -9.10 11.20
C ASP A 15 -22.28 -9.25 11.42
N VAL A 16 -21.88 -9.36 12.69
CA VAL A 16 -20.46 -9.43 13.06
C VAL A 16 -19.77 -10.70 12.54
N PRO A 17 -20.32 -11.92 12.70
CA PRO A 17 -19.73 -13.15 12.14
C PRO A 17 -19.50 -13.10 10.63
N ARG A 18 -20.47 -12.59 9.86
CA ARG A 18 -20.33 -12.45 8.40
C ARG A 18 -19.27 -11.44 8.02
N ALA A 19 -19.28 -10.28 8.67
CA ALA A 19 -18.24 -9.26 8.45
C ALA A 19 -16.87 -9.80 8.84
N GLN A 20 -16.75 -10.48 9.98
CA GLN A 20 -15.48 -11.07 10.40
C GLN A 20 -14.95 -12.08 9.37
N TYR A 21 -15.81 -12.97 8.87
CA TYR A 21 -15.44 -13.95 7.84
C TYR A 21 -14.84 -13.29 6.60
N PHE A 22 -15.47 -12.20 6.14
CA PHE A 22 -15.01 -11.45 4.98
C PHE A 22 -13.73 -10.66 5.27
N TYR A 23 -13.73 -9.85 6.31
CA TYR A 23 -12.64 -8.91 6.59
C TYR A 23 -11.37 -9.58 7.10
N ASP A 24 -11.45 -10.71 7.80
CA ASP A 24 -10.27 -11.51 8.17
C ASP A 24 -9.55 -12.00 6.90
N ARG A 25 -10.28 -12.46 5.88
CA ARG A 25 -9.72 -12.92 4.62
C ARG A 25 -9.20 -11.80 3.74
N PHE A 26 -9.88 -10.67 3.76
CA PHE A 26 -9.53 -9.53 2.92
C PHE A 26 -8.34 -8.74 3.50
N LEU A 27 -8.40 -8.39 4.78
CA LEU A 27 -7.46 -7.44 5.40
C LEU A 27 -6.20 -8.12 5.97
N VAL A 28 -6.35 -9.27 6.64
CA VAL A 28 -5.21 -9.88 7.35
C VAL A 28 -4.05 -10.21 6.41
N PRO A 29 -4.28 -10.77 5.21
CA PRO A 29 -3.19 -10.99 4.27
C PRO A 29 -2.54 -9.72 3.71
N MET A 30 -3.12 -8.55 3.93
CA MET A 30 -2.55 -7.25 3.57
C MET A 30 -1.77 -6.58 4.70
N GLY A 31 -1.57 -7.28 5.82
CA GLY A 31 -0.81 -6.77 6.94
C GLY A 31 -1.64 -6.13 8.06
N PHE A 32 -2.97 -6.11 7.92
CA PHE A 32 -3.83 -5.73 9.04
C PHE A 32 -3.90 -6.86 10.07
N ARG A 33 -4.06 -6.49 11.32
CA ARG A 33 -4.41 -7.43 12.39
C ARG A 33 -5.76 -7.05 12.99
N ARG A 34 -6.59 -8.03 13.27
CA ARG A 34 -7.76 -7.82 14.11
C ARG A 34 -7.31 -7.76 15.57
N PHE A 35 -7.42 -6.60 16.19
CA PHE A 35 -6.96 -6.39 17.57
C PHE A 35 -8.10 -6.44 18.58
N VAL A 36 -9.35 -6.35 18.12
CA VAL A 36 -10.53 -6.51 18.95
C VAL A 36 -11.67 -7.11 18.13
N GLY A 37 -12.49 -7.94 18.77
CA GLY A 37 -13.73 -8.49 18.21
C GLY A 37 -14.69 -8.80 19.35
N THR A 38 -15.92 -8.32 19.22
CA THR A 38 -17.05 -8.56 20.12
C THR A 38 -18.29 -8.92 19.28
N ASP A 39 -19.42 -9.15 19.91
CA ASP A 39 -20.72 -9.31 19.24
C ASP A 39 -21.31 -8.00 18.68
N ALA A 40 -20.68 -6.87 19.01
CA ALA A 40 -21.11 -5.53 18.63
C ALA A 40 -20.18 -4.83 17.63
N TYR A 41 -18.90 -5.15 17.61
CA TYR A 41 -17.93 -4.49 16.74
C TYR A 41 -16.66 -5.30 16.52
N LEU A 42 -15.94 -4.97 15.43
CA LEU A 42 -14.59 -5.45 15.11
C LEU A 42 -13.66 -4.26 14.88
N GLY A 43 -12.39 -4.42 15.22
CA GLY A 43 -11.34 -3.43 14.96
C GLY A 43 -10.15 -4.07 14.27
N TYR A 44 -9.76 -3.51 13.13
CA TYR A 44 -8.58 -3.90 12.34
C TYR A 44 -7.61 -2.76 12.25
N THR A 45 -6.31 -3.04 12.31
CA THR A 45 -5.27 -2.02 12.15
C THR A 45 -4.01 -2.58 11.49
N ASP A 46 -3.35 -1.77 10.68
CA ASP A 46 -2.00 -1.99 10.14
C ASP A 46 -0.91 -1.27 10.96
N GLY A 47 -1.32 -0.59 12.04
CA GLY A 47 -0.46 0.23 12.89
C GLY A 47 -0.45 1.72 12.53
N ALA A 48 -0.85 2.09 11.32
CA ALA A 48 -0.98 3.48 10.87
C ALA A 48 -2.44 3.95 10.85
N MET A 49 -3.35 3.07 10.48
CA MET A 49 -4.77 3.33 10.32
C MET A 49 -5.58 2.25 11.04
N THR A 50 -6.79 2.59 11.46
CA THR A 50 -7.75 1.65 12.05
C THR A 50 -9.05 1.65 11.26
N LEU A 51 -9.56 0.45 10.97
CA LEU A 51 -10.89 0.23 10.45
C LEU A 51 -11.77 -0.35 11.54
N TRP A 52 -12.85 0.35 11.86
CA TRP A 52 -13.88 -0.10 12.77
C TRP A 52 -15.09 -0.59 11.99
N LEU A 53 -15.61 -1.76 12.35
CA LEU A 53 -16.86 -2.31 11.86
C LEU A 53 -17.83 -2.34 13.04
N LEU A 54 -18.86 -1.54 12.97
CA LEU A 54 -19.79 -1.32 14.08
C LEU A 54 -21.16 -1.92 13.72
N LYS A 55 -21.64 -2.88 14.53
CA LYS A 55 -22.98 -3.45 14.34
C LYS A 55 -24.03 -2.40 14.55
N SER A 56 -24.85 -2.18 13.52
CA SER A 56 -26.01 -1.28 13.56
C SER A 56 -27.29 -2.08 13.56
N PRO A 57 -28.28 -1.75 14.42
CA PRO A 57 -29.61 -2.39 14.38
C PRO A 57 -30.39 -2.03 13.12
N LYS A 58 -29.98 -0.98 12.41
CA LYS A 58 -30.53 -0.55 11.11
C LYS A 58 -29.37 -0.16 10.20
N PRO A 59 -28.58 -1.14 9.73
CA PRO A 59 -27.46 -0.84 8.86
C PRO A 59 -27.99 -0.12 7.61
N ARG A 60 -27.25 0.89 7.16
CA ARG A 60 -27.46 1.42 5.83
C ARG A 60 -27.16 0.30 4.85
N VAL A 61 -28.20 -0.25 4.25
CA VAL A 61 -28.01 -1.17 3.14
C VAL A 61 -27.47 -0.32 1.98
N HIS A 62 -26.19 -0.41 1.74
CA HIS A 62 -25.62 0.12 0.51
C HIS A 62 -26.26 -0.67 -0.62
N ARG A 63 -27.10 -0.02 -1.41
CA ARG A 63 -27.75 -0.67 -2.56
C ARG A 63 -26.70 -0.81 -3.66
N HIS A 64 -25.97 -1.89 -3.62
CA HIS A 64 -25.06 -2.28 -4.69
C HIS A 64 -25.00 -3.80 -4.78
N PRO A 65 -24.83 -4.36 -5.94
CA PRO A 65 -24.09 -3.82 -7.06
C PRO A 65 -24.92 -2.84 -7.90
N PRO A 66 -24.27 -1.82 -8.52
CA PRO A 66 -24.93 -1.05 -9.55
C PRO A 66 -25.41 -1.99 -10.66
N SER A 67 -26.68 -1.85 -11.03
CA SER A 67 -27.23 -2.63 -12.12
C SER A 67 -26.69 -2.10 -13.45
N GLY A 68 -25.76 -2.83 -14.02
CA GLY A 68 -25.47 -2.85 -15.46
C GLY A 68 -24.70 -1.70 -16.08
N ASP A 69 -25.09 -0.44 -15.93
CA ASP A 69 -24.52 0.66 -16.72
C ASP A 69 -24.00 1.83 -15.86
N GLU A 70 -24.04 1.73 -14.55
CA GLU A 70 -23.49 2.75 -13.66
C GLU A 70 -22.01 2.45 -13.40
N GLU A 71 -21.14 3.06 -14.20
CA GLU A 71 -19.69 2.90 -14.14
C GLU A 71 -19.01 3.48 -12.88
N VAL A 72 -19.77 4.13 -12.00
CA VAL A 72 -19.17 4.86 -10.87
C VAL A 72 -19.57 4.24 -9.56
N ILE A 73 -18.66 3.55 -8.92
CA ILE A 73 -18.76 3.22 -7.49
C ILE A 73 -18.38 4.48 -6.71
N ALA A 74 -19.39 5.22 -6.28
CA ALA A 74 -19.18 6.51 -5.60
C ALA A 74 -18.58 6.35 -4.20
N GLU A 75 -18.96 5.31 -3.47
CA GLU A 75 -18.54 5.08 -2.08
C GLU A 75 -17.79 3.76 -1.93
N HIS A 76 -16.46 3.83 -1.75
CA HIS A 76 -15.63 2.65 -1.57
C HIS A 76 -14.37 2.94 -0.73
N LEU A 77 -13.75 1.90 -0.22
CA LEU A 77 -12.43 1.95 0.40
C LEU A 77 -11.41 1.35 -0.54
N ALA A 78 -10.41 2.14 -0.93
CA ALA A 78 -9.35 1.71 -1.82
C ALA A 78 -8.03 1.52 -1.07
N PHE A 79 -7.41 0.35 -1.25
CA PHE A 79 -6.12 -0.02 -0.66
C PHE A 79 -5.07 -0.12 -1.77
N ARG A 80 -4.00 0.66 -1.63
CA ARG A 80 -2.91 0.63 -2.59
C ARG A 80 -1.97 -0.55 -2.33
N LEU A 81 -1.72 -1.35 -3.35
CA LEU A 81 -0.70 -2.39 -3.38
C LEU A 81 0.54 -1.93 -4.15
N PRO A 82 1.70 -2.59 -3.94
CA PRO A 82 2.95 -2.21 -4.58
C PRO A 82 2.94 -2.32 -6.11
N SER A 83 2.18 -3.27 -6.67
CA SER A 83 2.18 -3.56 -8.10
C SER A 83 0.87 -4.18 -8.58
N SER A 84 0.63 -4.15 -9.90
CA SER A 84 -0.48 -4.87 -10.53
C SER A 84 -0.38 -6.39 -10.34
N ASP A 85 0.83 -6.94 -10.25
CA ASP A 85 1.02 -8.36 -9.98
C ASP A 85 0.53 -8.75 -8.57
N GLU A 86 0.72 -7.86 -7.59
CA GLU A 86 0.17 -8.04 -6.25
C GLU A 86 -1.36 -7.99 -6.24
N VAL A 87 -1.99 -7.11 -7.02
CA VAL A 87 -3.45 -7.08 -7.17
C VAL A 87 -3.96 -8.41 -7.74
N ARG A 88 -3.35 -8.92 -8.82
CA ARG A 88 -3.70 -10.22 -9.41
C ARG A 88 -3.50 -11.38 -8.44
N ALA A 89 -2.39 -11.38 -7.72
CA ALA A 89 -2.09 -12.42 -6.74
C ALA A 89 -3.13 -12.45 -5.60
N ARG A 90 -3.59 -11.26 -5.16
CA ARG A 90 -4.65 -11.14 -4.15
C ARG A 90 -6.00 -11.60 -4.68
N GLU A 91 -6.37 -11.21 -5.90
CA GLU A 91 -7.60 -11.73 -6.53
C GLU A 91 -7.59 -13.26 -6.57
N ALA A 92 -6.50 -13.86 -7.02
CA ALA A 92 -6.38 -15.30 -7.09
C ALA A 92 -6.42 -15.97 -5.69
N ALA A 93 -5.84 -15.34 -4.68
CA ALA A 93 -5.86 -15.84 -3.30
C ALA A 93 -7.28 -15.79 -2.70
N LEU A 94 -7.96 -14.65 -2.82
CA LEU A 94 -9.32 -14.45 -2.32
C LEU A 94 -10.32 -15.37 -3.03
N SER A 95 -10.17 -15.57 -4.34
CA SER A 95 -11.03 -16.49 -5.11
C SER A 95 -10.89 -17.96 -4.67
N ARG A 96 -9.71 -18.37 -4.19
CA ARG A 96 -9.54 -19.72 -3.59
C ARG A 96 -10.26 -19.88 -2.25
N GLU A 97 -10.55 -18.77 -1.58
CA GLU A 97 -11.32 -18.71 -0.33
C GLU A 97 -12.78 -18.32 -0.57
N GLU A 98 -13.26 -18.49 -1.82
CA GLU A 98 -14.65 -18.21 -2.24
C GLU A 98 -15.06 -16.74 -2.11
N LEU A 99 -14.10 -15.83 -2.01
CA LEU A 99 -14.33 -14.39 -2.11
C LEU A 99 -14.04 -13.93 -3.54
N TYR A 100 -15.09 -13.92 -4.35
CA TYR A 100 -14.98 -13.55 -5.77
C TYR A 100 -15.04 -12.04 -5.96
N PRO A 101 -14.25 -11.49 -6.88
CA PRO A 101 -14.29 -10.05 -7.14
C PRO A 101 -15.61 -9.67 -7.84
N PHE A 102 -16.10 -8.49 -7.50
CA PHE A 102 -17.19 -7.84 -8.21
C PHE A 102 -16.70 -7.29 -9.56
N PHE A 103 -15.57 -6.56 -9.54
CA PHE A 103 -14.79 -6.24 -10.73
C PHE A 103 -13.45 -6.96 -10.68
N ARG A 104 -13.12 -7.67 -11.76
CA ARG A 104 -11.85 -8.39 -11.89
C ARG A 104 -10.67 -7.46 -12.05
N ALA A 105 -9.47 -8.01 -11.78
CA ALA A 105 -8.23 -7.28 -11.90
C ALA A 105 -7.93 -6.88 -13.35
N GLU A 106 -8.06 -5.59 -13.67
CA GLU A 106 -7.82 -5.03 -14.98
C GLU A 106 -7.26 -3.60 -14.93
N GLU A 107 -6.80 -3.09 -16.07
CA GLU A 107 -6.33 -1.72 -16.18
C GLU A 107 -7.50 -0.80 -16.53
N HIS A 108 -7.57 0.35 -15.84
CA HIS A 108 -8.58 1.39 -16.02
C HIS A 108 -7.94 2.68 -16.51
N PRO A 109 -7.54 2.74 -17.78
CA PRO A 109 -6.88 3.91 -18.36
C PRO A 109 -7.77 5.16 -18.37
N GLU A 110 -9.09 4.98 -18.34
CA GLU A 110 -10.11 6.03 -18.26
C GLU A 110 -10.01 6.85 -16.97
N PHE A 111 -9.61 6.23 -15.85
CA PHE A 111 -9.37 6.95 -14.61
C PHE A 111 -7.98 7.57 -14.61
N ARG A 112 -6.97 6.78 -14.96
CA ARG A 112 -5.59 7.23 -15.06
C ARG A 112 -4.76 6.15 -15.75
N ARG A 113 -3.87 6.57 -16.64
CA ARG A 113 -2.90 5.66 -17.26
C ARG A 113 -2.14 4.86 -16.21
N GLY A 114 -2.13 3.55 -16.35
CA GLY A 114 -1.48 2.63 -15.42
C GLY A 114 -2.23 2.39 -14.12
N TYR A 115 -3.47 2.85 -14.00
CA TYR A 115 -4.33 2.48 -12.89
C TYR A 115 -4.85 1.06 -13.10
N PHE A 116 -4.54 0.19 -12.18
CA PHE A 116 -4.90 -1.23 -12.22
C PHE A 116 -5.59 -1.62 -10.95
N SER A 117 -6.80 -2.17 -11.01
CA SER A 117 -7.55 -2.49 -9.81
C SER A 117 -8.44 -3.72 -9.93
N ALA A 118 -8.89 -4.20 -8.77
CA ALA A 118 -9.95 -5.19 -8.61
C ALA A 118 -10.80 -4.80 -7.39
N SER A 119 -12.09 -5.11 -7.42
CA SER A 119 -13.02 -4.71 -6.36
C SER A 119 -13.87 -5.86 -5.85
N TRP A 120 -14.22 -5.81 -4.58
CA TRP A 120 -15.10 -6.74 -3.88
C TRP A 120 -16.20 -5.99 -3.18
N VAL A 121 -17.31 -6.67 -2.97
CA VAL A 121 -18.41 -6.15 -2.16
C VAL A 121 -18.50 -6.96 -0.88
N ASP A 122 -18.50 -6.29 0.25
CA ASP A 122 -18.65 -6.94 1.54
C ASP A 122 -20.10 -7.43 1.77
N PRO A 123 -20.40 -8.16 2.85
CA PRO A 123 -21.75 -8.65 3.13
C PRO A 123 -22.83 -7.57 3.28
N ASP A 124 -22.45 -6.32 3.53
CA ASP A 124 -23.34 -5.19 3.72
C ASP A 124 -23.39 -4.22 2.52
N GLY A 125 -22.71 -4.58 1.42
CA GLY A 125 -22.70 -3.81 0.18
C GLY A 125 -21.61 -2.74 0.11
N ILE A 126 -20.65 -2.74 1.04
CA ILE A 126 -19.52 -1.83 1.01
C ILE A 126 -18.49 -2.33 -0.01
N VAL A 127 -18.07 -1.46 -0.92
CA VAL A 127 -17.09 -1.80 -1.92
C VAL A 127 -15.68 -1.60 -1.38
N LEU A 128 -14.84 -2.62 -1.57
CA LEU A 128 -13.43 -2.61 -1.23
C LEU A 128 -12.62 -2.80 -2.51
N GLU A 129 -11.70 -1.87 -2.77
CA GLU A 129 -10.86 -1.89 -3.95
C GLU A 129 -9.40 -2.16 -3.57
N LEU A 130 -8.75 -3.03 -4.32
CA LEU A 130 -7.30 -3.16 -4.33
C LEU A 130 -6.77 -2.55 -5.62
N TYR A 131 -5.86 -1.58 -5.52
CA TYR A 131 -5.32 -0.93 -6.70
C TYR A 131 -3.81 -0.79 -6.66
N ALA A 132 -3.22 -0.65 -7.83
CA ALA A 132 -1.84 -0.28 -8.02
C ALA A 132 -1.70 0.64 -9.23
N PHE A 133 -0.61 1.40 -9.25
CA PHE A 133 -0.19 2.05 -10.48
C PHE A 133 0.85 1.18 -11.17
N SER A 134 0.59 0.78 -12.41
CA SER A 134 1.60 0.23 -13.30
C SER A 134 2.51 1.37 -13.76
N GLU A 135 3.24 1.97 -12.83
CA GLU A 135 4.34 2.84 -13.19
C GLU A 135 5.37 1.96 -13.91
N GLY A 136 5.71 2.34 -15.14
CA GLY A 136 6.84 1.72 -15.80
C GLY A 136 7.99 1.60 -14.81
N LYS A 137 8.47 0.40 -14.60
CA LYS A 137 9.49 -0.07 -13.66
C LYS A 137 10.01 1.04 -12.75
N ALA A 138 9.60 1.05 -11.49
CA ALA A 138 10.18 1.93 -10.49
C ALA A 138 11.70 1.84 -10.68
N ARG A 139 12.35 2.94 -11.04
CA ARG A 139 13.80 3.01 -11.07
C ARG A 139 14.23 2.62 -9.66
N SER A 140 14.75 1.40 -9.51
CA SER A 140 15.47 1.00 -8.32
C SER A 140 16.33 2.20 -7.92
N PRO A 141 16.36 2.61 -6.65
CA PRO A 141 17.29 3.64 -6.24
C PRO A 141 18.65 3.17 -6.72
N ARG A 142 19.22 3.92 -7.66
CA ARG A 142 20.59 3.67 -8.08
C ARG A 142 21.41 3.76 -6.80
N THR A 143 21.75 2.59 -6.24
CA THR A 143 22.79 2.51 -5.25
C THR A 143 24.00 3.16 -5.92
N GLY A 144 24.24 4.41 -5.54
CA GLY A 144 25.35 5.17 -6.05
C GLY A 144 26.61 4.37 -5.75
N ARG A 145 27.11 3.71 -6.78
CA ARG A 145 28.46 3.17 -6.77
C ARG A 145 29.36 4.40 -6.57
N ALA A 146 29.76 4.60 -5.33
CA ALA A 146 30.76 5.59 -4.99
C ALA A 146 31.95 5.32 -5.92
N ALA A 147 32.14 6.23 -6.87
CA ALA A 147 33.33 6.20 -7.72
C ALA A 147 34.51 6.32 -6.77
N ALA A 148 35.22 5.21 -6.62
CA ALA A 148 36.51 5.19 -5.92
C ALA A 148 37.40 6.24 -6.57
N ARG A 149 37.61 7.35 -5.88
CA ARG A 149 38.61 8.36 -6.26
C ARG A 149 39.96 7.68 -6.23
N ARG A 150 40.48 7.47 -7.41
CA ARG A 150 41.85 7.04 -7.64
C ARG A 150 42.78 8.09 -7.00
N PRO A 151 43.70 7.73 -6.07
CA PRO A 151 44.62 8.71 -5.52
C PRO A 151 45.57 9.15 -6.62
N THR A 152 45.62 10.43 -6.89
CA THR A 152 46.59 11.06 -7.76
C THR A 152 47.96 10.96 -7.10
N ARG A 153 48.85 10.20 -7.76
CA ARG A 153 50.30 10.12 -7.42
C ARG A 153 50.90 11.50 -7.60
N THR A 154 51.10 12.25 -6.53
CA THR A 154 51.97 13.43 -6.51
C THR A 154 53.40 12.93 -6.49
N SER A 155 54.09 13.13 -7.62
CA SER A 155 55.54 12.92 -7.75
C SER A 155 56.26 13.99 -6.92
N ALA A 156 56.78 13.60 -5.76
CA ALA A 156 57.70 14.44 -5.02
C ALA A 156 59.08 14.36 -5.67
N ARG A 157 59.51 15.44 -6.25
CA ARG A 157 60.87 15.67 -6.78
C ARG A 157 61.84 15.89 -5.61
N PRO A 158 62.97 15.21 -5.52
CA PRO A 158 63.93 15.44 -4.43
C PRO A 158 64.66 16.78 -4.60
N ARG A 159 64.59 17.61 -3.60
CA ARG A 159 65.42 18.82 -3.51
C ARG A 159 66.81 18.45 -2.99
N ARG A 160 67.78 18.75 -3.80
CA ARG A 160 69.26 18.66 -3.62
C ARG A 160 69.71 19.48 -2.40
N ALA A 161 70.56 18.85 -1.58
CA ALA A 161 71.23 19.46 -0.44
C ALA A 161 72.24 20.54 -0.91
N ALA A 162 72.16 21.71 -0.29
CA ALA A 162 73.23 22.70 -0.35
C ALA A 162 73.91 22.77 1.03
N ARG A 163 75.14 22.37 1.01
CA ARG A 163 76.15 22.57 2.06
C ARG A 163 76.59 24.05 2.13
N ARG A 164 76.68 24.59 3.27
CA ARG A 164 77.64 25.62 3.74
C ARG A 164 77.27 25.89 5.20
N GLY A 165 78.07 25.97 6.18
CA GLY A 165 79.51 26.27 6.30
C GLY A 165 79.65 27.10 7.57
N ARG A 166 80.28 26.57 8.56
CA ARG A 166 81.23 27.22 9.53
C ARG A 166 80.85 28.60 10.11
N ALA A 167 80.81 28.73 11.40
CA ALA A 167 81.77 29.44 12.29
C ALA A 167 81.12 29.68 13.64
N ALA A 168 81.63 29.13 14.70
CA ALA A 168 82.59 29.67 15.68
C ALA A 168 82.05 30.85 16.55
N ARG A 169 81.72 30.60 17.73
CA ARG A 169 82.34 30.92 19.04
C ARG A 169 81.34 30.47 20.17
#